data_3dd968b594c0cc277f0a75a0ff681ec1
#
_entry.id   3dd968b594c0cc277f0a75a0ff681ec1
#
_cell.length_a   1.000
_cell.length_b   1.000
_cell.length_c   1.000
_cell.angle_alpha   90.00
_cell.angle_beta   90.00
_cell.angle_gamma   90.00
#
_symmetry.space_group_name_H-M   'P 1'
#
loop_
_entity.id
_entity.type
_entity.pdbx_description
1 polymer ?
#
loop_
_entity_poly.entity_id
_entity_poly.type
_entity_poly.pdbx_seq_one_letter_code
_entity_poly.pdbx_strand_id
1 'polypeptide(L)'
;MTIEHPRADKESISRFILAITCDWPNSPEQVGLFEIRCLGEDQAPKSQTFTLNETDEAADFAMRTNAKQLNVYMTINPISMDAKIKANKGAKDKDILRAHYSFADADDEAGLAGIVELSHLCEPDIVVVTGTVPHERRHAYWGLSEACTDLELWRSTQSNIATLFATDSSVMNPSRIMRVAGTVSYPNTDKQKRGYISELVTMKEEANGCR
;
A
#
# COMPACT_ATOMS: atom_id res chain seq x y z
N MET A 1 -28.87 -12.95 -13.76
CA MET A 1 -28.00 -11.88 -13.27
C MET A 1 -26.60 -12.23 -13.67
N THR A 2 -26.02 -11.47 -14.60
CA THR A 2 -24.60 -11.60 -14.93
C THR A 2 -23.82 -11.04 -13.74
N ILE A 3 -23.05 -11.90 -13.06
CA ILE A 3 -22.13 -11.43 -12.01
C ILE A 3 -21.02 -10.67 -12.77
N GLU A 4 -21.04 -9.35 -12.70
CA GLU A 4 -19.94 -8.55 -13.22
C GLU A 4 -18.71 -8.82 -12.32
N HIS A 5 -17.68 -9.41 -12.90
CA HIS A 5 -16.41 -9.57 -12.19
C HIS A 5 -15.74 -8.20 -12.03
N PRO A 6 -15.21 -7.87 -10.84
CA PRO A 6 -14.51 -6.61 -10.63
C PRO A 6 -13.34 -6.49 -11.62
N ARG A 7 -13.13 -5.26 -12.12
CA ARG A 7 -12.04 -4.95 -13.05
C ARG A 7 -11.18 -3.85 -12.46
N ALA A 8 -9.89 -3.95 -12.71
CA ALA A 8 -8.97 -2.89 -12.34
C ALA A 8 -9.26 -1.60 -13.13
N ASP A 9 -9.05 -0.46 -12.48
CA ASP A 9 -9.25 0.87 -13.01
C ASP A 9 -7.95 1.68 -12.99
N LYS A 10 -7.46 2.05 -14.18
CA LYS A 10 -6.17 2.75 -14.34
C LYS A 10 -6.18 4.12 -13.66
N GLU A 11 -7.28 4.86 -13.75
CA GLU A 11 -7.39 6.19 -13.16
C GLU A 11 -7.27 6.13 -11.64
N SER A 12 -7.99 5.21 -11.01
CA SER A 12 -7.89 4.97 -9.56
C SER A 12 -6.49 4.51 -9.13
N ILE A 13 -5.80 3.69 -9.94
CA ILE A 13 -4.42 3.28 -9.68
C ILE A 13 -3.50 4.51 -9.71
N SER A 14 -3.58 5.33 -10.75
CA SER A 14 -2.76 6.55 -10.89
C SER A 14 -3.02 7.53 -9.75
N ARG A 15 -4.30 7.73 -9.37
CA ARG A 15 -4.67 8.57 -8.22
C ARG A 15 -4.07 8.06 -6.91
N PHE A 16 -4.09 6.76 -6.66
CA PHE A 16 -3.48 6.18 -5.46
C PHE A 16 -1.96 6.42 -5.44
N ILE A 17 -1.26 6.16 -6.56
CA ILE A 17 0.18 6.41 -6.66
C ILE A 17 0.48 7.88 -6.37
N LEU A 18 -0.25 8.81 -6.98
CA LEU A 18 -0.09 10.25 -6.76
C LEU A 18 -0.37 10.65 -5.31
N ALA A 19 -1.43 10.13 -4.68
CA ALA A 19 -1.78 10.42 -3.30
C ALA A 19 -0.67 9.99 -2.32
N ILE A 20 -0.06 8.81 -2.52
CA ILE A 20 1.04 8.32 -1.69
C ILE A 20 2.34 9.11 -1.92
N THR A 21 2.57 9.60 -3.14
CA THR A 21 3.85 10.22 -3.52
C THR A 21 3.83 11.74 -3.53
N CYS A 22 2.68 12.38 -3.28
CA CYS A 22 2.52 13.84 -3.39
C CYS A 22 3.45 14.63 -2.47
N ASP A 23 3.72 14.12 -1.27
CA ASP A 23 4.60 14.76 -0.29
C ASP A 23 6.08 14.36 -0.46
N TRP A 24 6.41 13.57 -1.46
CA TRP A 24 7.80 13.22 -1.73
C TRP A 24 8.50 14.38 -2.42
N PRO A 25 9.69 14.79 -1.96
CA PRO A 25 10.41 15.91 -2.55
C PRO A 25 10.74 15.66 -4.03
N ASN A 26 10.54 16.69 -4.83
CA ASN A 26 10.87 16.69 -6.26
C ASN A 26 12.29 17.16 -6.57
N SER A 27 13.15 17.41 -5.54
CA SER A 27 14.53 17.81 -5.78
C SER A 27 15.39 16.62 -6.22
N PRO A 28 16.33 16.81 -7.16
CA PRO A 28 17.16 15.71 -7.69
C PRO A 28 17.92 14.91 -6.60
N GLU A 29 18.25 15.56 -5.48
CA GLU A 29 18.97 14.95 -4.36
C GLU A 29 18.06 14.15 -3.41
N GLN A 30 16.76 14.32 -3.53
CA GLN A 30 15.77 13.76 -2.62
C GLN A 30 14.70 12.91 -3.32
N VAL A 31 14.74 12.82 -4.63
CA VAL A 31 13.83 11.96 -5.40
C VAL A 31 14.07 10.50 -5.02
N GLY A 32 12.98 9.81 -4.69
CA GLY A 32 12.99 8.38 -4.47
C GLY A 32 12.30 7.64 -5.61
N LEU A 33 12.56 6.34 -5.69
CA LEU A 33 11.79 5.41 -6.51
C LEU A 33 10.64 4.84 -5.67
N PHE A 34 9.59 4.39 -6.34
CA PHE A 34 8.63 3.48 -5.74
C PHE A 34 8.64 2.14 -6.49
N GLU A 35 8.22 1.09 -5.82
CA GLU A 35 8.13 -0.24 -6.38
C GLU A 35 6.67 -0.65 -6.51
N ILE A 36 6.29 -1.17 -7.68
CA ILE A 36 5.08 -1.97 -7.85
C ILE A 36 5.50 -3.43 -7.79
N ARG A 37 4.95 -4.16 -6.82
CA ARG A 37 5.19 -5.59 -6.61
C ARG A 37 3.89 -6.37 -6.77
N CYS A 38 3.94 -7.41 -7.58
CA CYS A 38 2.78 -8.23 -7.91
C CYS A 38 3.02 -9.66 -7.43
N LEU A 39 2.09 -10.16 -6.62
CA LEU A 39 2.17 -11.45 -5.95
C LEU A 39 0.95 -12.31 -6.29
N GLY A 40 1.16 -13.60 -6.52
CA GLY A 40 0.13 -14.61 -6.72
C GLY A 40 0.49 -15.89 -5.97
N GLU A 41 -0.50 -16.77 -5.75
CA GLU A 41 -0.32 -18.00 -4.97
C GLU A 41 0.68 -18.95 -5.64
N ASP A 42 0.52 -19.20 -6.95
CA ASP A 42 1.33 -20.16 -7.71
C ASP A 42 2.17 -19.49 -8.81
N GLN A 43 2.41 -18.19 -8.69
CA GLN A 43 3.16 -17.42 -9.68
C GLN A 43 4.39 -16.78 -9.06
N ALA A 44 5.48 -16.77 -9.82
CA ALA A 44 6.68 -16.06 -9.39
C ALA A 44 6.37 -14.55 -9.21
N PRO A 45 6.86 -13.93 -8.12
CA PRO A 45 6.70 -12.50 -7.90
C PRO A 45 7.21 -11.68 -9.09
N LYS A 46 6.51 -10.61 -9.43
CA LYS A 46 6.96 -9.60 -10.38
C LYS A 46 7.13 -8.28 -9.67
N SER A 47 8.20 -7.58 -9.97
CA SER A 47 8.50 -6.32 -9.31
C SER A 47 9.25 -5.42 -10.28
N GLN A 48 8.84 -4.15 -10.30
CA GLN A 48 9.49 -3.10 -11.07
C GLN A 48 9.47 -1.81 -10.25
N THR A 49 10.58 -1.06 -10.31
CA THR A 49 10.71 0.27 -9.73
C THR A 49 10.45 1.33 -10.77
N PHE A 50 9.89 2.46 -10.31
CA PHE A 50 9.50 3.60 -11.13
C PHE A 50 9.93 4.90 -10.44
N THR A 51 10.21 5.91 -11.23
CA THR A 51 10.34 7.30 -10.78
C THR A 51 8.96 7.97 -10.67
N LEU A 52 8.88 9.12 -10.02
CA LEU A 52 7.63 9.88 -9.92
C LEU A 52 7.05 10.32 -11.28
N ASN A 53 7.91 10.46 -12.30
CA ASN A 53 7.50 10.84 -13.66
C ASN A 53 6.95 9.64 -14.46
N GLU A 54 7.08 8.41 -13.96
CA GLU A 54 6.64 7.17 -14.60
C GLU A 54 5.35 6.60 -13.99
N THR A 55 4.51 7.47 -13.41
CA THR A 55 3.24 7.05 -12.78
C THR A 55 2.31 6.35 -13.76
N ASP A 56 2.25 6.82 -15.01
CA ASP A 56 1.40 6.22 -16.05
C ASP A 56 1.88 4.82 -16.46
N GLU A 57 3.18 4.65 -16.62
CA GLU A 57 3.84 3.36 -16.91
C GLU A 57 3.67 2.37 -15.74
N ALA A 58 3.75 2.88 -14.51
CA ALA A 58 3.52 2.09 -13.30
C ALA A 58 2.06 1.61 -13.22
N ALA A 59 1.09 2.49 -13.53
CA ALA A 59 -0.32 2.12 -13.60
C ALA A 59 -0.58 1.08 -14.70
N ASP A 60 0.03 1.22 -15.87
CA ASP A 60 -0.05 0.23 -16.95
C ASP A 60 0.57 -1.11 -16.55
N PHE A 61 1.69 -1.10 -15.85
CA PHE A 61 2.30 -2.31 -15.30
C PHE A 61 1.37 -3.00 -14.29
N ALA A 62 0.77 -2.23 -13.37
CA ALA A 62 -0.21 -2.71 -12.41
C ALA A 62 -1.43 -3.34 -13.09
N MET A 63 -2.02 -2.65 -14.06
CA MET A 63 -3.16 -3.15 -14.85
C MET A 63 -2.85 -4.47 -15.55
N ARG A 64 -1.74 -4.53 -16.30
CA ARG A 64 -1.35 -5.73 -17.05
C ARG A 64 -1.06 -6.93 -16.17
N THR A 65 -0.53 -6.70 -14.97
CA THR A 65 -0.22 -7.78 -14.02
C THR A 65 -1.45 -8.19 -13.24
N ASN A 66 -2.30 -7.26 -12.83
CA ASN A 66 -3.56 -7.55 -12.15
C ASN A 66 -4.54 -8.35 -13.04
N ALA A 67 -4.57 -8.06 -14.37
CA ALA A 67 -5.33 -8.84 -15.34
C ALA A 67 -4.91 -10.34 -15.41
N LYS A 68 -3.72 -10.68 -14.91
CA LYS A 68 -3.22 -12.05 -14.74
C LYS A 68 -3.52 -12.65 -13.36
N GLN A 69 -4.45 -12.03 -12.63
CA GLN A 69 -4.86 -12.39 -11.26
C GLN A 69 -3.72 -12.33 -10.22
N LEU A 70 -2.73 -11.46 -10.45
CA LEU A 70 -1.74 -11.12 -9.43
C LEU A 70 -2.26 -9.97 -8.55
N ASN A 71 -2.11 -10.09 -7.25
CA ASN A 71 -2.34 -9.01 -6.30
C ASN A 71 -1.24 -7.95 -6.45
N VAL A 72 -1.62 -6.68 -6.53
CA VAL A 72 -0.70 -5.58 -6.77
C VAL A 72 -0.49 -4.77 -5.51
N TYR A 73 0.77 -4.50 -5.20
CA TYR A 73 1.22 -3.75 -4.04
C TYR A 73 2.21 -2.67 -4.46
N MET A 74 2.33 -1.62 -3.64
CA MET A 74 3.30 -0.54 -3.80
C MET A 74 4.06 -0.30 -2.49
N THR A 75 5.35 0.04 -2.58
CA THR A 75 6.09 0.57 -1.42
C THR A 75 5.54 1.94 -1.04
N ILE A 76 5.31 2.17 0.27
CA ILE A 76 4.75 3.43 0.77
C ILE A 76 5.84 4.48 1.02
N ASN A 77 7.04 4.04 1.30
CA ASN A 77 8.18 4.91 1.53
C ASN A 77 9.14 4.91 0.34
N PRO A 78 9.82 6.05 0.05
CA PRO A 78 10.70 6.18 -1.09
C PRO A 78 11.95 5.30 -0.98
N ILE A 79 12.25 4.62 -2.07
CA ILE A 79 13.44 3.81 -2.27
C ILE A 79 14.57 4.71 -2.77
N SER A 80 15.80 4.51 -2.30
CA SER A 80 16.98 5.21 -2.79
C SER A 80 17.18 5.00 -4.30
N MET A 81 17.54 6.07 -5.01
CA MET A 81 17.95 5.98 -6.42
C MET A 81 19.18 5.10 -6.62
N ASP A 82 20.04 5.00 -5.59
CA ASP A 82 21.26 4.16 -5.61
C ASP A 82 20.99 2.69 -5.24
N ALA A 83 19.75 2.34 -4.90
CA ALA A 83 19.39 0.98 -4.51
C ALA A 83 19.57 0.00 -5.68
N LYS A 84 20.39 -1.02 -5.47
CA LYS A 84 20.66 -2.07 -6.46
C LYS A 84 19.66 -3.21 -6.29
N ILE A 85 18.41 -2.97 -6.67
CA ILE A 85 17.36 -3.97 -6.59
C ILE A 85 17.47 -4.92 -7.77
N LYS A 86 17.65 -6.22 -7.48
CA LYS A 86 17.62 -7.25 -8.52
C LYS A 86 16.20 -7.43 -9.05
N ALA A 87 16.08 -7.71 -10.35
CA ALA A 87 14.79 -7.96 -10.99
C ALA A 87 13.93 -8.96 -10.18
N ASN A 88 12.70 -8.60 -9.91
CA ASN A 88 11.70 -9.40 -9.16
C ASN A 88 12.09 -9.77 -7.70
N LYS A 89 13.05 -9.07 -7.08
CA LYS A 89 13.44 -9.32 -5.67
C LYS A 89 12.85 -8.35 -4.67
N GLY A 90 12.38 -7.22 -5.15
CA GLY A 90 11.81 -6.17 -4.33
C GLY A 90 12.81 -5.43 -3.42
N ALA A 91 12.42 -4.21 -3.03
CA ALA A 91 13.18 -3.39 -2.10
C ALA A 91 13.21 -4.01 -0.71
N LYS A 92 14.26 -3.70 0.04
CA LYS A 92 14.47 -4.08 1.45
C LYS A 92 14.56 -2.83 2.31
N ASP A 93 14.48 -2.98 3.62
CA ASP A 93 14.52 -1.85 4.57
C ASP A 93 15.74 -0.94 4.38
N LYS A 94 16.92 -1.52 4.11
CA LYS A 94 18.16 -0.77 3.82
C LYS A 94 18.12 0.06 2.55
N ASP A 95 17.17 -0.20 1.66
CA ASP A 95 17.01 0.50 0.39
C ASP A 95 16.06 1.71 0.55
N ILE A 96 15.39 1.87 1.72
CA ILE A 96 14.46 2.96 2.02
C ILE A 96 15.22 4.17 2.56
N LEU A 97 14.87 5.36 2.05
CA LEU A 97 15.51 6.62 2.43
C LEU A 97 14.96 7.21 3.73
N ARG A 98 13.64 7.20 3.87
CA ARG A 98 12.88 7.87 4.95
C ARG A 98 11.43 7.40 4.92
N ALA A 99 10.69 7.68 5.98
CA ALA A 99 9.26 7.44 6.02
C ALA A 99 8.49 8.76 5.93
N HIS A 100 7.46 8.79 5.08
CA HIS A 100 6.53 9.91 4.92
C HIS A 100 5.18 9.65 5.61
N TYR A 101 4.87 8.38 5.89
CA TYR A 101 3.62 7.97 6.51
C TYR A 101 3.87 7.05 7.70
N SER A 102 2.99 7.15 8.71
CA SER A 102 2.61 6.02 9.54
C SER A 102 1.40 5.35 8.90
N PHE A 103 1.27 4.04 9.04
CA PHE A 103 0.15 3.30 8.45
C PHE A 103 -0.25 2.10 9.30
N ALA A 104 -1.48 1.66 9.12
CA ALA A 104 -2.03 0.48 9.77
C ALA A 104 -2.76 -0.40 8.75
N ASP A 105 -2.76 -1.71 9.00
CA ASP A 105 -3.47 -2.71 8.21
C ASP A 105 -4.42 -3.48 9.12
N ALA A 106 -5.68 -3.56 8.74
CA ALA A 106 -6.72 -4.32 9.41
C ALA A 106 -7.25 -5.42 8.49
N ASP A 107 -6.84 -6.64 8.76
CA ASP A 107 -7.30 -7.84 8.04
C ASP A 107 -8.47 -8.56 8.76
N ASP A 108 -8.89 -8.07 9.94
CA ASP A 108 -9.98 -8.60 10.74
C ASP A 108 -10.78 -7.51 11.49
N GLU A 109 -11.83 -7.91 12.20
CA GLU A 109 -12.73 -6.99 12.92
C GLU A 109 -12.03 -6.26 14.07
N ALA A 110 -11.06 -6.91 14.75
CA ALA A 110 -10.34 -6.29 15.85
C ALA A 110 -9.42 -5.19 15.35
N GLY A 111 -8.65 -5.45 14.29
CA GLY A 111 -7.83 -4.44 13.61
C GLY A 111 -8.65 -3.30 13.02
N LEU A 112 -9.84 -3.60 12.47
CA LEU A 112 -10.75 -2.56 11.97
C LEU A 112 -11.23 -1.65 13.10
N ALA A 113 -11.62 -2.21 14.25
CA ALA A 113 -12.00 -1.42 15.43
C ALA A 113 -10.83 -0.56 15.91
N GLY A 114 -9.61 -1.08 15.90
CA GLY A 114 -8.39 -0.35 16.24
C GLY A 114 -8.10 0.83 15.30
N ILE A 115 -8.27 0.64 13.98
CA ILE A 115 -8.14 1.76 13.02
C ILE A 115 -9.20 2.84 13.30
N VAL A 116 -10.44 2.44 13.60
CA VAL A 116 -11.52 3.38 13.95
C VAL A 116 -11.17 4.16 15.23
N GLU A 117 -10.67 3.49 16.26
CA GLU A 117 -10.23 4.13 17.51
C GLU A 117 -9.08 5.11 17.26
N LEU A 118 -8.05 4.70 16.50
CA LEU A 118 -6.94 5.56 16.14
C LEU A 118 -7.40 6.78 15.31
N SER A 119 -8.39 6.59 14.41
CA SER A 119 -8.96 7.67 13.61
C SER A 119 -9.69 8.73 14.45
N HIS A 120 -10.24 8.36 15.60
CA HIS A 120 -10.80 9.34 16.55
C HIS A 120 -9.73 10.20 17.24
N LEU A 121 -8.50 9.71 17.35
CA LEU A 121 -7.38 10.46 17.90
C LEU A 121 -6.70 11.33 16.84
N CYS A 122 -6.55 10.78 15.63
CA CYS A 122 -5.95 11.45 14.48
C CYS A 122 -6.61 10.89 13.20
N GLU A 123 -7.29 11.74 12.45
CA GLU A 123 -7.92 11.36 11.19
C GLU A 123 -6.87 10.95 10.15
N PRO A 124 -7.02 9.81 9.45
CA PRO A 124 -6.09 9.41 8.42
C PRO A 124 -6.23 10.28 7.16
N ASP A 125 -5.12 10.58 6.50
CA ASP A 125 -5.13 11.32 5.24
C ASP A 125 -5.65 10.46 4.08
N ILE A 126 -5.39 9.14 4.12
CA ILE A 126 -5.81 8.19 3.09
C ILE A 126 -6.36 6.93 3.75
N VAL A 127 -7.52 6.47 3.28
CA VAL A 127 -8.09 5.17 3.64
C VAL A 127 -8.27 4.31 2.40
N VAL A 128 -7.79 3.07 2.44
CA VAL A 128 -7.95 2.09 1.36
C VAL A 128 -8.76 0.91 1.88
N VAL A 129 -9.92 0.65 1.27
CA VAL A 129 -10.73 -0.54 1.54
C VAL A 129 -10.22 -1.65 0.63
N THR A 130 -9.63 -2.69 1.22
CA THR A 130 -9.02 -3.81 0.48
C THR A 130 -9.99 -4.96 0.23
N GLY A 131 -11.18 -4.88 0.82
CA GLY A 131 -12.30 -5.79 0.63
C GLY A 131 -13.35 -5.63 1.73
N THR A 132 -14.55 -6.18 1.48
CA THR A 132 -15.71 -6.07 2.37
C THR A 132 -16.31 -7.43 2.76
N VAL A 133 -15.92 -8.50 2.07
CA VAL A 133 -16.44 -9.85 2.27
C VAL A 133 -15.30 -10.77 2.74
N PRO A 134 -15.50 -11.56 3.82
CA PRO A 134 -16.68 -11.68 4.69
C PRO A 134 -16.84 -10.53 5.68
N HIS A 135 -15.82 -9.71 5.89
CA HIS A 135 -15.81 -8.50 6.72
C HIS A 135 -14.95 -7.44 6.05
N GLU A 136 -15.13 -6.19 6.46
CA GLU A 136 -14.35 -5.08 5.90
C GLU A 136 -12.89 -5.16 6.35
N ARG A 137 -11.98 -4.88 5.41
CA ARG A 137 -10.52 -4.81 5.60
C ARG A 137 -10.02 -3.47 5.10
N ARG A 138 -9.13 -2.84 5.86
CA ARG A 138 -8.66 -1.48 5.56
C ARG A 138 -7.16 -1.34 5.75
N HIS A 139 -6.58 -0.46 4.92
CA HIS A 139 -5.35 0.26 5.26
C HIS A 139 -5.72 1.70 5.57
N ALA A 140 -5.04 2.29 6.54
CA ALA A 140 -5.12 3.71 6.84
C ALA A 140 -3.71 4.30 6.90
N TYR A 141 -3.55 5.54 6.41
CA TYR A 141 -2.27 6.22 6.29
C TYR A 141 -2.38 7.61 6.92
N TRP A 142 -1.40 7.94 7.72
CA TRP A 142 -1.23 9.24 8.37
C TRP A 142 0.07 9.86 7.89
N GLY A 143 -0.01 10.98 7.16
CA GLY A 143 1.15 11.75 6.70
C GLY A 143 1.91 12.33 7.88
N LEU A 144 3.22 12.17 7.90
CA LEU A 144 4.07 12.79 8.88
C LEU A 144 4.30 14.27 8.51
N SER A 145 4.24 15.18 9.49
CA SER A 145 4.52 16.61 9.28
C SER A 145 5.92 16.86 8.73
N GLU A 146 6.86 15.98 9.05
CA GLU A 146 8.22 15.94 8.52
C GLU A 146 8.60 14.48 8.25
N ALA A 147 9.32 14.25 7.15
CA ALA A 147 9.79 12.91 6.81
C ALA A 147 10.75 12.37 7.87
N CYS A 148 10.48 11.19 8.40
CA CYS A 148 11.31 10.54 9.40
C CYS A 148 12.49 9.83 8.74
N THR A 149 13.72 10.29 9.03
CA THR A 149 14.97 9.66 8.56
C THR A 149 15.51 8.60 9.53
N ASP A 150 15.10 8.66 10.81
CA ASP A 150 15.39 7.62 11.80
C ASP A 150 14.38 6.47 11.63
N LEU A 151 14.71 5.54 10.75
CA LEU A 151 13.84 4.42 10.43
C LEU A 151 13.70 3.40 11.57
N GLU A 152 14.60 3.39 12.54
CA GLU A 152 14.46 2.54 13.74
C GLU A 152 13.46 3.15 14.72
N LEU A 153 13.48 4.46 14.91
CA LEU A 153 12.46 5.18 15.66
C LEU A 153 11.08 5.01 15.00
N TRP A 154 11.02 5.20 13.68
CA TRP A 154 9.78 4.98 12.93
C TRP A 154 9.25 3.55 13.08
N ARG A 155 10.09 2.53 12.96
CA ARG A 155 9.75 1.11 13.15
C ARG A 155 9.18 0.86 14.55
N SER A 156 9.84 1.41 15.58
CA SER A 156 9.38 1.30 16.97
C SER A 156 7.99 1.91 17.14
N THR A 157 7.76 3.08 16.54
CA THR A 157 6.46 3.76 16.54
C THR A 157 5.39 2.91 15.85
N GLN A 158 5.68 2.35 14.67
CA GLN A 158 4.76 1.45 13.97
C GLN A 158 4.41 0.21 14.79
N SER A 159 5.38 -0.39 15.48
CA SER A 159 5.16 -1.52 16.37
C SER A 159 4.25 -1.15 17.55
N ASN A 160 4.41 0.04 18.11
CA ASN A 160 3.55 0.54 19.18
C ASN A 160 2.11 0.76 18.70
N ILE A 161 1.93 1.39 17.51
CA ILE A 161 0.61 1.57 16.89
C ILE A 161 -0.07 0.20 16.71
N ALA A 162 0.62 -0.76 16.09
CA ALA A 162 0.07 -2.09 15.86
C ALA A 162 -0.33 -2.79 17.17
N THR A 163 0.47 -2.65 18.22
CA THR A 163 0.18 -3.26 19.53
C THR A 163 -0.99 -2.60 20.25
N LEU A 164 -1.03 -1.26 20.26
CA LEU A 164 -2.05 -0.50 20.99
C LEU A 164 -3.43 -0.61 20.34
N PHE A 165 -3.47 -0.68 19.03
CA PHE A 165 -4.72 -0.68 18.25
C PHE A 165 -5.03 -2.04 17.60
N ALA A 166 -4.36 -3.11 18.02
CA ALA A 166 -4.59 -4.49 17.57
C ALA A 166 -4.57 -4.66 16.03
N THR A 167 -3.82 -3.80 15.31
CA THR A 167 -3.65 -3.90 13.86
C THR A 167 -2.55 -4.91 13.51
N ASP A 168 -2.35 -5.23 12.21
CA ASP A 168 -1.37 -6.24 11.80
C ASP A 168 0.06 -5.85 12.22
N SER A 169 0.61 -6.59 13.19
CA SER A 169 1.96 -6.38 13.72
C SER A 169 3.08 -6.69 12.72
N SER A 170 2.78 -7.33 11.59
CA SER A 170 3.75 -7.55 10.53
C SER A 170 4.02 -6.28 9.70
N VAL A 171 3.20 -5.23 9.87
CA VAL A 171 3.23 -3.98 9.10
C VAL A 171 4.09 -2.91 9.80
N MET A 172 5.35 -3.24 10.12
CA MET A 172 6.26 -2.33 10.84
C MET A 172 7.62 -2.13 10.15
N ASN A 173 7.80 -2.65 8.97
CA ASN A 173 9.07 -2.52 8.25
C ASN A 173 9.04 -1.37 7.23
N PRO A 174 10.11 -0.55 7.11
CA PRO A 174 10.14 0.59 6.19
C PRO A 174 9.88 0.25 4.72
N SER A 175 10.29 -0.95 4.27
CA SER A 175 10.08 -1.42 2.90
C SER A 175 8.71 -2.09 2.69
N ARG A 176 7.78 -1.89 3.62
CA ARG A 176 6.43 -2.47 3.51
C ARG A 176 5.77 -2.07 2.20
N ILE A 177 5.21 -3.06 1.56
CA ILE A 177 4.32 -2.88 0.41
C ILE A 177 2.87 -2.99 0.87
N MET A 178 2.04 -2.07 0.39
CA MET A 178 0.61 -2.03 0.70
C MET A 178 -0.18 -2.16 -0.60
N ARG A 179 -1.41 -2.68 -0.50
CA ARG A 179 -2.26 -2.96 -1.66
C ARG A 179 -2.64 -1.68 -2.41
N VAL A 180 -2.52 -1.71 -3.74
CA VAL A 180 -2.80 -0.57 -4.62
C VAL A 180 -4.31 -0.46 -4.85
N ALA A 181 -4.90 0.71 -4.55
CA ALA A 181 -6.27 1.00 -4.91
C ALA A 181 -6.45 1.06 -6.43
N GLY A 182 -7.65 0.76 -6.91
CA GLY A 182 -7.94 0.60 -8.34
C GLY A 182 -7.59 -0.78 -8.90
N THR A 183 -6.98 -1.68 -8.12
CA THR A 183 -6.69 -3.06 -8.52
C THR A 183 -7.70 -4.03 -7.92
N VAL A 184 -7.82 -5.21 -8.51
CA VAL A 184 -8.64 -6.30 -7.95
C VAL A 184 -7.80 -7.11 -6.96
N SER A 185 -8.34 -7.28 -5.77
CA SER A 185 -7.82 -8.19 -4.73
C SER A 185 -8.27 -9.61 -5.04
N TYR A 186 -7.33 -10.51 -5.26
CA TYR A 186 -7.60 -11.93 -5.49
C TYR A 186 -7.25 -12.72 -4.22
N PRO A 187 -8.24 -13.33 -3.53
CA PRO A 187 -7.96 -14.17 -2.38
C PRO A 187 -7.29 -15.47 -2.81
N ASN A 188 -6.31 -15.93 -2.02
CA ASN A 188 -5.72 -17.24 -2.19
C ASN A 188 -6.72 -18.36 -1.83
N THR A 189 -6.37 -19.61 -2.14
CA THR A 189 -7.24 -20.78 -1.93
C THR A 189 -7.76 -20.87 -0.48
N ASP A 190 -6.94 -20.56 0.53
CA ASP A 190 -7.36 -20.64 1.94
C ASP A 190 -8.29 -19.48 2.33
N LYS A 191 -8.06 -18.27 1.80
CA LYS A 191 -8.98 -17.14 1.98
C LYS A 191 -10.34 -17.45 1.30
N GLN A 192 -10.34 -18.04 0.09
CA GLN A 192 -11.59 -18.44 -0.59
C GLN A 192 -12.40 -19.45 0.22
N LYS A 193 -11.78 -20.47 0.82
CA LYS A 193 -12.45 -21.43 1.73
C LYS A 193 -13.10 -20.75 2.94
N ARG A 194 -12.59 -19.59 3.36
CA ARG A 194 -13.15 -18.77 4.45
C ARG A 194 -14.18 -17.73 3.97
N GLY A 195 -14.61 -17.80 2.71
CA GLY A 195 -15.66 -16.95 2.15
C GLY A 195 -15.18 -15.63 1.54
N TYR A 196 -13.87 -15.40 1.42
CA TYR A 196 -13.35 -14.21 0.74
C TYR A 196 -13.58 -14.30 -0.76
N ILE A 197 -13.93 -13.20 -1.38
CA ILE A 197 -14.17 -13.09 -2.83
C ILE A 197 -13.19 -12.10 -3.47
N SER A 198 -13.14 -12.10 -4.80
CA SER A 198 -12.39 -11.06 -5.53
C SER A 198 -13.16 -9.75 -5.51
N GLU A 199 -12.51 -8.66 -5.09
CA GLU A 199 -13.10 -7.34 -4.90
C GLU A 199 -12.19 -6.25 -5.46
N LEU A 200 -12.79 -5.16 -5.95
CA LEU A 200 -12.04 -3.95 -6.30
C LEU A 200 -11.54 -3.26 -5.02
N VAL A 201 -10.25 -3.00 -4.96
CA VAL A 201 -9.64 -2.19 -3.90
C VAL A 201 -9.96 -0.72 -4.17
N THR A 202 -10.55 -0.04 -3.20
CA THR A 202 -11.00 1.35 -3.36
C THR A 202 -10.29 2.26 -2.38
N MET A 203 -10.00 3.50 -2.81
CA MET A 203 -9.45 4.55 -1.96
C MET A 203 -10.54 5.57 -1.64
N LYS A 204 -10.60 5.96 -0.38
CA LYS A 204 -11.31 7.15 0.09
C LYS A 204 -10.26 8.17 0.46
N GLU A 205 -10.25 9.33 -0.20
CA GLU A 205 -9.49 10.49 0.23
C GLU A 205 -10.33 11.21 1.27
N GLU A 206 -9.82 11.38 2.47
CA GLU A 206 -10.38 12.31 3.42
C GLU A 206 -9.96 13.74 3.00
N ALA A 207 -10.71 14.76 3.40
CA ALA A 207 -10.68 16.10 2.80
C ALA A 207 -9.39 16.93 2.98
N ASN A 208 -8.32 16.35 3.47
CA ASN A 208 -7.02 16.99 3.66
C ASN A 208 -6.07 16.64 2.50
N GLY A 209 -6.44 16.98 1.27
CA GLY A 209 -5.54 16.84 0.10
C GLY A 209 -4.11 17.30 0.39
N CYS A 210 -3.15 16.86 -0.42
CA CYS A 210 -1.70 17.13 -0.32
C CYS A 210 -1.38 18.43 0.44
N ARG A 211 -0.70 18.33 1.58
CA ARG A 211 -0.32 19.46 2.44
C ARG A 211 0.79 20.29 1.81
#